data_7d97d80978557dd9bc9ea90cff476915
#
_entry.id   7d97d80978557dd9bc9ea90cff476915
#
_cell.length_a   1.000
_cell.length_b   1.000
_cell.length_c   1.000
_cell.angle_alpha   90.00
_cell.angle_beta   90.00
_cell.angle_gamma   90.00
#
_symmetry.space_group_name_H-M   'P 1'
#
loop_
_entity.id
_entity.type
_entity.pdbx_description
1 polymer ?
#
loop_
_entity_poly.entity_id
_entity_poly.type
_entity_poly.pdbx_seq_one_letter_code
_entity_poly.pdbx_strand_id
1 'polypeptide(L)'
;MLNFDGSASSVQTLAHELGHAYHNTNLAERTPLQRQTPMALAETASIFCETIMVEAGLAATPADERLGLLDTDLQGACQVVVDIHSRYLFESALYVRRQRQALSVTELNELMLDAQRRAYGTGLDHDALHRYMWAVKGHYFTPFYNWPYTFGLLFGIGLYARYRAEPDRFRAGYDDLLSSTGLDDAAGLAGRFGIDVRSTEFWSSSLDVLRARIDAFESLVDTATPR
;
A
#
# COMPACT_ATOMS: atom_id res chain seq x y z
N MET A 1 14.54 14.68 -3.33
CA MET A 1 16.00 14.39 -3.37
C MET A 1 16.16 13.02 -2.75
N LEU A 2 16.77 12.06 -3.48
CA LEU A 2 17.01 10.70 -3.00
C LEU A 2 18.48 10.53 -2.63
N ASN A 3 18.74 9.88 -1.51
CA ASN A 3 20.06 9.37 -1.17
C ASN A 3 20.12 7.91 -1.64
N PHE A 4 20.83 7.67 -2.74
CA PHE A 4 20.96 6.32 -3.29
C PHE A 4 22.27 5.69 -2.79
N ASP A 5 22.16 4.56 -2.11
CA ASP A 5 23.27 3.82 -1.51
C ASP A 5 23.49 2.42 -2.13
N GLY A 6 22.67 2.05 -3.12
CA GLY A 6 22.73 0.74 -3.80
C GLY A 6 22.02 -0.38 -3.05
N SER A 7 21.36 -0.12 -1.91
CA SER A 7 20.56 -1.12 -1.21
C SER A 7 19.26 -1.46 -1.97
N ALA A 8 18.67 -2.61 -1.68
CA ALA A 8 17.37 -3.01 -2.21
C ALA A 8 16.29 -1.94 -1.91
N SER A 9 16.30 -1.39 -0.69
CA SER A 9 15.40 -0.31 -0.29
C SER A 9 15.57 0.95 -1.13
N SER A 10 16.82 1.36 -1.43
CA SER A 10 17.06 2.55 -2.26
C SER A 10 16.66 2.34 -3.72
N VAL A 11 16.77 1.11 -4.24
CA VAL A 11 16.28 0.73 -5.57
C VAL A 11 14.75 0.78 -5.62
N GLN A 12 14.06 0.23 -4.62
CA GLN A 12 12.60 0.29 -4.50
C GLN A 12 12.13 1.74 -4.44
N THR A 13 12.75 2.57 -3.59
CA THR A 13 12.43 3.99 -3.48
C THR A 13 12.63 4.72 -4.81
N LEU A 14 13.72 4.44 -5.54
CA LEU A 14 13.96 5.03 -6.85
C LEU A 14 12.88 4.62 -7.85
N ALA A 15 12.49 3.35 -7.89
CA ALA A 15 11.41 2.86 -8.76
C ALA A 15 10.08 3.53 -8.43
N HIS A 16 9.77 3.69 -7.14
CA HIS A 16 8.61 4.41 -6.65
C HIS A 16 8.56 5.85 -7.18
N GLU A 17 9.63 6.62 -6.99
CA GLU A 17 9.70 8.01 -7.45
C GLU A 17 9.67 8.13 -8.97
N LEU A 18 10.27 7.20 -9.70
CA LEU A 18 10.15 7.14 -11.17
C LEU A 18 8.72 6.84 -11.61
N GLY A 19 7.96 6.06 -10.84
CA GLY A 19 6.54 5.87 -11.05
C GLY A 19 5.75 7.17 -10.95
N HIS A 20 6.01 8.00 -9.94
CA HIS A 20 5.44 9.35 -9.86
C HIS A 20 5.83 10.24 -11.04
N ALA A 21 7.11 10.19 -11.45
CA ALA A 21 7.57 10.95 -12.62
C ALA A 21 6.85 10.51 -13.89
N TYR A 22 6.66 9.21 -14.10
CA TYR A 22 5.91 8.66 -15.22
C TYR A 22 4.43 9.08 -15.18
N HIS A 23 3.79 9.03 -14.01
CA HIS A 23 2.42 9.53 -13.83
C HIS A 23 2.31 11.00 -14.20
N ASN A 24 3.21 11.84 -13.70
CA ASN A 24 3.24 13.27 -14.02
C ASN A 24 3.45 13.54 -15.50
N THR A 25 4.23 12.73 -16.21
CA THR A 25 4.41 12.83 -17.67
C THR A 25 3.08 12.58 -18.39
N ASN A 26 2.30 11.60 -17.96
CA ASN A 26 0.97 11.32 -18.51
C ASN A 26 -0.05 12.43 -18.22
N LEU A 27 0.16 13.24 -17.18
CA LEU A 27 -0.68 14.39 -16.85
C LEU A 27 -0.27 15.68 -17.56
N ALA A 28 0.81 15.69 -18.35
CA ALA A 28 1.40 16.93 -18.90
C ALA A 28 0.41 17.76 -19.74
N GLU A 29 -0.46 17.12 -20.52
CA GLU A 29 -1.47 17.77 -21.36
C GLU A 29 -2.75 18.16 -20.61
N ARG A 30 -2.85 17.85 -19.32
CA ARG A 30 -4.02 18.16 -18.49
C ARG A 30 -3.95 19.57 -17.94
N THR A 31 -5.10 20.21 -17.74
CA THR A 31 -5.19 21.51 -17.06
C THR A 31 -4.78 21.40 -15.60
N PRO A 32 -4.39 22.50 -14.93
CA PRO A 32 -3.99 22.45 -13.50
C PRO A 32 -5.02 21.79 -12.57
N LEU A 33 -6.32 21.98 -12.82
CA LEU A 33 -7.37 21.32 -12.05
C LEU A 33 -7.44 19.81 -12.32
N GLN A 34 -7.27 19.40 -13.57
CA GLN A 34 -7.29 17.99 -13.97
C GLN A 34 -6.04 17.21 -13.53
N ARG A 35 -4.96 17.91 -13.16
CA ARG A 35 -3.74 17.30 -12.60
C ARG A 35 -3.87 16.99 -11.11
N GLN A 36 -4.94 17.41 -10.46
CA GLN A 36 -5.19 17.14 -9.05
C GLN A 36 -5.64 15.69 -8.86
N THR A 37 -4.68 14.80 -8.73
CA THR A 37 -4.93 13.38 -8.48
C THR A 37 -5.43 13.18 -7.05
N PRO A 38 -6.57 12.50 -6.82
CA PRO A 38 -7.00 12.12 -5.47
C PRO A 38 -5.93 11.27 -4.77
N MET A 39 -5.78 11.46 -3.44
CA MET A 39 -4.79 10.71 -2.64
C MET A 39 -4.86 9.19 -2.85
N ALA A 40 -6.06 8.62 -3.01
CA ALA A 40 -6.26 7.20 -3.26
C ALA A 40 -5.62 6.70 -4.57
N LEU A 41 -5.45 7.58 -5.56
CA LEU A 41 -4.88 7.26 -6.87
C LEU A 41 -3.46 7.79 -7.05
N ALA A 42 -2.96 8.58 -6.10
CA ALA A 42 -1.64 9.21 -6.21
C ALA A 42 -0.50 8.17 -6.28
N GLU A 43 -0.68 7.02 -5.62
CA GLU A 43 0.30 5.94 -5.56
C GLU A 43 0.12 4.88 -6.67
N THR A 44 -0.78 5.09 -7.63
CA THR A 44 -1.10 4.09 -8.67
C THR A 44 0.13 3.68 -9.49
N ALA A 45 0.90 4.65 -9.98
CA ALA A 45 2.07 4.38 -10.81
C ALA A 45 3.32 4.04 -9.97
N SER A 46 3.50 4.68 -8.82
CA SER A 46 4.64 4.45 -7.94
C SER A 46 4.67 3.01 -7.42
N ILE A 47 3.56 2.53 -6.87
CA ILE A 47 3.43 1.15 -6.38
C ILE A 47 3.52 0.13 -7.53
N PHE A 48 2.94 0.44 -8.69
CA PHE A 48 3.05 -0.44 -9.85
C PHE A 48 4.52 -0.61 -10.29
N CYS A 49 5.28 0.48 -10.40
CA CYS A 49 6.71 0.44 -10.76
C CYS A 49 7.54 -0.27 -9.69
N GLU A 50 7.29 0.00 -8.42
CA GLU A 50 7.95 -0.67 -7.30
C GLU A 50 7.69 -2.19 -7.36
N THR A 51 6.43 -2.60 -7.58
CA THR A 51 6.05 -4.02 -7.71
C THR A 51 6.79 -4.70 -8.87
N ILE A 52 6.92 -4.06 -10.04
CA ILE A 52 7.71 -4.59 -11.17
C ILE A 52 9.17 -4.81 -10.74
N MET A 53 9.77 -3.85 -10.03
CA MET A 53 11.17 -3.95 -9.59
C MET A 53 11.38 -5.03 -8.56
N VAL A 54 10.46 -5.20 -7.60
CA VAL A 54 10.50 -6.29 -6.62
C VAL A 54 10.44 -7.65 -7.33
N GLU A 55 9.48 -7.85 -8.24
CA GLU A 55 9.33 -9.10 -8.97
C GLU A 55 10.54 -9.41 -9.87
N ALA A 56 11.08 -8.41 -10.56
CA ALA A 56 12.30 -8.56 -11.35
C ALA A 56 13.51 -8.89 -10.47
N GLY A 57 13.62 -8.23 -9.31
CA GLY A 57 14.64 -8.50 -8.32
C GLY A 57 14.56 -9.95 -7.80
N LEU A 58 13.38 -10.39 -7.40
CA LEU A 58 13.16 -11.76 -6.94
C LEU A 58 13.51 -12.82 -7.99
N ALA A 59 13.23 -12.52 -9.27
CA ALA A 59 13.56 -13.41 -10.38
C ALA A 59 15.08 -13.49 -10.66
N ALA A 60 15.80 -12.38 -10.48
CA ALA A 60 17.23 -12.28 -10.80
C ALA A 60 18.14 -12.60 -9.62
N THR A 61 17.67 -12.47 -8.37
CA THR A 61 18.47 -12.63 -7.16
C THR A 61 18.70 -14.12 -6.83
N PRO A 62 19.92 -14.54 -6.48
CA PRO A 62 20.22 -15.89 -5.97
C PRO A 62 19.37 -16.25 -4.74
N ALA A 63 19.13 -17.55 -4.53
CA ALA A 63 18.20 -18.01 -3.50
C ALA A 63 18.59 -17.58 -2.07
N ASP A 64 19.89 -17.52 -1.78
CA ASP A 64 20.46 -17.11 -0.49
C ASP A 64 20.31 -15.62 -0.19
N GLU A 65 20.17 -14.79 -1.22
CA GLU A 65 19.97 -13.35 -1.09
C GLU A 65 18.48 -12.92 -1.13
N ARG A 66 17.59 -13.80 -1.64
CA ARG A 66 16.15 -13.51 -1.78
C ARG A 66 15.46 -13.22 -0.45
N LEU A 67 15.93 -13.83 0.63
CA LEU A 67 15.34 -13.65 1.95
C LEU A 67 15.36 -12.17 2.38
N GLY A 68 16.51 -11.49 2.19
CA GLY A 68 16.63 -10.06 2.52
C GLY A 68 15.75 -9.15 1.65
N LEU A 69 15.58 -9.49 0.37
CA LEU A 69 14.70 -8.75 -0.53
C LEU A 69 13.22 -8.90 -0.13
N LEU A 70 12.78 -10.14 0.16
CA LEU A 70 11.43 -10.42 0.63
C LEU A 70 11.16 -9.80 1.99
N ASP A 71 12.11 -9.84 2.92
CA ASP A 71 11.99 -9.20 4.23
C ASP A 71 11.74 -7.70 4.09
N THR A 72 12.53 -7.02 3.26
CA THR A 72 12.36 -5.58 3.01
C THR A 72 11.00 -5.25 2.41
N ASP A 73 10.56 -6.01 1.40
CA ASP A 73 9.27 -5.82 0.73
C ASP A 73 8.09 -6.09 1.68
N LEU A 74 8.15 -7.19 2.43
CA LEU A 74 7.10 -7.56 3.38
C LEU A 74 7.01 -6.60 4.57
N GLN A 75 8.11 -6.03 5.05
CA GLN A 75 8.09 -4.98 6.07
C GLN A 75 7.29 -3.76 5.57
N GLY A 76 7.54 -3.31 4.32
CA GLY A 76 6.79 -2.23 3.70
C GLY A 76 5.30 -2.56 3.56
N ALA A 77 4.98 -3.75 3.07
CA ALA A 77 3.59 -4.20 2.93
C ALA A 77 2.88 -4.29 4.29
N CYS A 78 3.51 -4.85 5.32
CA CYS A 78 2.96 -4.93 6.68
C CYS A 78 2.73 -3.54 7.29
N GLN A 79 3.64 -2.59 7.07
CA GLN A 79 3.46 -1.20 7.50
C GLN A 79 2.14 -0.64 6.94
N VAL A 80 1.80 -0.94 5.69
CA VAL A 80 0.62 -0.38 5.03
C VAL A 80 -0.63 -1.21 5.30
N VAL A 81 -0.57 -2.53 5.17
CA VAL A 81 -1.77 -3.41 5.29
C VAL A 81 -2.18 -3.61 6.74
N VAL A 82 -1.24 -3.59 7.68
CA VAL A 82 -1.51 -3.86 9.10
C VAL A 82 -1.49 -2.58 9.94
N ASP A 83 -0.36 -1.85 9.98
CA ASP A 83 -0.26 -0.69 10.87
C ASP A 83 -1.17 0.46 10.41
N ILE A 84 -1.17 0.81 9.12
CA ILE A 84 -2.07 1.86 8.59
C ILE A 84 -3.54 1.43 8.73
N HIS A 85 -3.87 0.15 8.58
CA HIS A 85 -5.23 -0.32 8.84
C HIS A 85 -5.64 -0.11 10.30
N SER A 86 -4.73 -0.33 11.25
CA SER A 86 -5.01 -0.03 12.67
C SER A 86 -5.35 1.45 12.88
N ARG A 87 -4.67 2.35 12.18
CA ARG A 87 -4.93 3.79 12.26
C ARG A 87 -6.30 4.14 11.67
N TYR A 88 -6.71 3.52 10.57
CA TYR A 88 -8.04 3.69 9.99
C TYR A 88 -9.15 3.22 10.95
N LEU A 89 -8.96 2.08 11.61
CA LEU A 89 -9.92 1.57 12.60
C LEU A 89 -10.06 2.53 13.78
N PHE A 90 -8.93 3.03 14.30
CA PHE A 90 -8.92 4.04 15.35
C PHE A 90 -9.66 5.31 14.93
N GLU A 91 -9.32 5.84 13.76
CA GLU A 91 -9.87 7.09 13.24
C GLU A 91 -11.37 6.98 13.02
N SER A 92 -11.84 5.88 12.45
CA SER A 92 -13.26 5.60 12.26
C SER A 92 -14.02 5.57 13.59
N ALA A 93 -13.48 4.87 14.60
CA ALA A 93 -14.07 4.82 15.93
C ALA A 93 -14.04 6.17 16.65
N LEU A 94 -12.95 6.93 16.48
CA LEU A 94 -12.78 8.28 17.00
C LEU A 94 -13.89 9.21 16.47
N TYR A 95 -14.11 9.26 15.16
CA TYR A 95 -15.12 10.15 14.56
C TYR A 95 -16.54 9.78 15.01
N VAL A 96 -16.88 8.51 15.11
CA VAL A 96 -18.19 8.07 15.62
C VAL A 96 -18.41 8.55 17.07
N ARG A 97 -17.42 8.39 17.94
CA ARG A 97 -17.54 8.84 19.35
C ARG A 97 -17.54 10.35 19.49
N ARG A 98 -16.72 11.04 18.71
CA ARG A 98 -16.60 12.52 18.72
C ARG A 98 -17.90 13.24 18.35
N GLN A 99 -18.80 12.61 17.62
CA GLN A 99 -20.13 13.19 17.35
C GLN A 99 -20.95 13.42 18.62
N ARG A 100 -20.65 12.72 19.72
CA ARG A 100 -21.41 12.77 20.95
C ARG A 100 -20.73 13.60 22.05
N GLN A 101 -19.40 13.50 22.14
CA GLN A 101 -18.62 14.17 23.20
C GLN A 101 -17.14 14.31 22.83
N ALA A 102 -16.43 15.19 23.54
CA ALA A 102 -14.97 15.17 23.57
C ALA A 102 -14.48 13.90 24.28
N LEU A 103 -13.38 13.31 23.77
CA LEU A 103 -12.80 12.11 24.38
C LEU A 103 -11.63 12.47 25.29
N SER A 104 -11.54 11.78 26.42
CA SER A 104 -10.39 11.83 27.31
C SER A 104 -9.20 11.06 26.71
N VAL A 105 -8.00 11.32 27.24
CA VAL A 105 -6.77 10.57 26.86
C VAL A 105 -6.94 9.07 27.10
N THR A 106 -7.62 8.68 28.19
CA THR A 106 -7.89 7.26 28.49
C THR A 106 -8.75 6.62 27.41
N GLU A 107 -9.84 7.26 26.99
CA GLU A 107 -10.71 6.76 25.93
C GLU A 107 -9.97 6.68 24.57
N LEU A 108 -9.11 7.66 24.26
CA LEU A 108 -8.27 7.63 23.04
C LEU A 108 -7.29 6.45 23.07
N ASN A 109 -6.66 6.20 24.24
CA ASN A 109 -5.75 5.08 24.41
C ASN A 109 -6.46 3.72 24.25
N GLU A 110 -7.67 3.59 24.80
CA GLU A 110 -8.50 2.37 24.67
C GLU A 110 -8.87 2.11 23.20
N LEU A 111 -9.31 3.15 22.49
CA LEU A 111 -9.60 3.03 21.05
C LEU A 111 -8.38 2.62 20.25
N MET A 112 -7.21 3.19 20.54
CA MET A 112 -5.97 2.86 19.82
C MET A 112 -5.55 1.42 20.10
N LEU A 113 -5.61 0.97 21.34
CA LEU A 113 -5.27 -0.43 21.69
C LEU A 113 -6.25 -1.42 21.06
N ASP A 114 -7.55 -1.10 21.03
CA ASP A 114 -8.56 -1.95 20.36
C ASP A 114 -8.26 -2.06 18.85
N ALA A 115 -8.00 -0.92 18.20
CA ALA A 115 -7.67 -0.88 16.80
C ALA A 115 -6.41 -1.70 16.46
N GLN A 116 -5.37 -1.60 17.29
CA GLN A 116 -4.14 -2.37 17.11
C GLN A 116 -4.39 -3.87 17.32
N ARG A 117 -5.09 -4.29 18.38
CA ARG A 117 -5.43 -5.70 18.59
C ARG A 117 -6.17 -6.31 17.41
N ARG A 118 -7.12 -5.57 16.84
CA ARG A 118 -7.90 -6.02 15.69
C ARG A 118 -7.08 -6.13 14.41
N ALA A 119 -6.14 -5.20 14.19
CA ALA A 119 -5.32 -5.17 12.98
C ALA A 119 -4.13 -6.14 13.05
N TYR A 120 -3.44 -6.20 14.19
CA TYR A 120 -2.25 -7.03 14.37
C TYR A 120 -2.57 -8.48 14.74
N GLY A 121 -3.78 -8.75 15.27
CA GLY A 121 -4.17 -10.10 15.70
C GLY A 121 -3.18 -10.67 16.72
N THR A 122 -2.60 -11.82 16.37
CA THR A 122 -1.57 -12.50 17.17
C THR A 122 -0.14 -12.19 16.71
N GLY A 123 0.05 -11.29 15.74
CA GLY A 123 1.36 -10.95 15.19
C GLY A 123 2.24 -10.11 16.12
N LEU A 124 1.65 -9.47 17.14
CA LEU A 124 2.38 -8.77 18.19
C LEU A 124 1.89 -9.21 19.55
N ASP A 125 2.83 -9.20 20.52
CA ASP A 125 2.46 -9.30 21.93
C ASP A 125 1.59 -8.09 22.33
N HIS A 126 0.47 -8.36 22.99
CA HIS A 126 -0.46 -7.32 23.43
C HIS A 126 0.17 -6.33 24.41
N ASP A 127 1.22 -6.73 25.14
CA ASP A 127 1.98 -5.84 26.02
C ASP A 127 2.91 -4.88 25.26
N ALA A 128 3.22 -5.19 23.99
CA ALA A 128 4.03 -4.35 23.11
C ALA A 128 3.22 -3.29 22.35
N LEU A 129 1.88 -3.28 22.44
CA LEU A 129 1.02 -2.32 21.76
C LEU A 129 1.24 -0.88 22.26
N HIS A 130 1.23 0.07 21.35
CA HIS A 130 1.56 1.46 21.64
C HIS A 130 0.30 2.32 21.81
N ARG A 131 -0.20 2.46 23.05
CA ARG A 131 -1.43 3.20 23.39
C ARG A 131 -1.44 4.66 22.94
N TYR A 132 -0.29 5.31 22.81
CA TYR A 132 -0.16 6.71 22.41
C TYR A 132 0.17 6.90 20.93
N MET A 133 0.03 5.88 20.09
CA MET A 133 0.29 5.98 18.64
C MET A 133 -0.50 7.14 18.01
N TRP A 134 -1.72 7.39 18.45
CA TRP A 134 -2.55 8.50 18.02
C TRP A 134 -1.92 9.88 18.26
N ALA A 135 -1.07 10.03 19.28
CA ALA A 135 -0.42 11.30 19.63
C ALA A 135 0.88 11.55 18.86
N VAL A 136 1.53 10.50 18.34
CA VAL A 136 2.86 10.62 17.67
C VAL A 136 2.77 10.75 16.15
N LYS A 137 1.60 10.52 15.55
CA LYS A 137 1.40 10.59 14.10
C LYS A 137 0.60 11.82 13.71
N GLY A 138 1.21 12.72 12.95
CA GLY A 138 0.57 13.92 12.43
C GLY A 138 -0.58 13.65 11.43
N HIS A 139 -0.69 12.43 10.92
CA HIS A 139 -1.71 12.00 9.96
C HIS A 139 -3.14 12.19 10.45
N TYR A 140 -3.38 12.20 11.76
CA TYR A 140 -4.72 12.39 12.34
C TYR A 140 -5.22 13.85 12.33
N PHE A 141 -4.38 14.82 11.95
CA PHE A 141 -4.81 16.21 11.76
C PHE A 141 -5.56 16.44 10.45
N THR A 142 -5.46 15.48 9.51
CA THR A 142 -6.25 15.48 8.28
C THR A 142 -7.18 14.26 8.30
N PRO A 143 -8.50 14.45 8.22
CA PRO A 143 -9.45 13.36 8.29
C PRO A 143 -9.19 12.26 7.25
N PHE A 144 -9.14 11.02 7.72
CA PHE A 144 -8.95 9.83 6.89
C PHE A 144 -7.71 9.86 5.97
N TYR A 145 -6.64 10.54 6.39
CA TYR A 145 -5.40 10.60 5.64
C TYR A 145 -4.68 9.24 5.53
N ASN A 146 -5.00 8.30 6.42
CA ASN A 146 -4.29 7.00 6.50
C ASN A 146 -4.78 5.97 5.46
N TRP A 147 -6.10 5.80 5.27
CA TRP A 147 -6.63 4.74 4.42
C TRP A 147 -6.18 4.81 2.94
N PRO A 148 -5.90 5.98 2.34
CA PRO A 148 -5.43 6.05 0.95
C PRO A 148 -4.13 5.28 0.69
N TYR A 149 -3.28 5.12 1.67
CA TYR A 149 -2.05 4.33 1.53
C TYR A 149 -2.35 2.84 1.32
N THR A 150 -3.27 2.28 2.13
CA THR A 150 -3.68 0.88 1.96
C THR A 150 -4.40 0.67 0.64
N PHE A 151 -5.28 1.62 0.26
CA PHE A 151 -5.94 1.59 -1.04
C PHE A 151 -4.90 1.62 -2.17
N GLY A 152 -3.98 2.57 -2.16
CA GLY A 152 -2.95 2.76 -3.19
C GLY A 152 -2.06 1.54 -3.35
N LEU A 153 -1.58 0.96 -2.25
CA LEU A 153 -0.77 -0.26 -2.28
C LEU A 153 -1.53 -1.41 -2.94
N LEU A 154 -2.71 -1.74 -2.42
CA LEU A 154 -3.48 -2.89 -2.93
C LEU A 154 -3.99 -2.65 -4.35
N PHE A 155 -4.31 -1.41 -4.72
CA PHE A 155 -4.71 -1.07 -6.07
C PHE A 155 -3.54 -1.23 -7.05
N GLY A 156 -2.35 -0.72 -6.72
CA GLY A 156 -1.14 -0.87 -7.54
C GLY A 156 -0.73 -2.33 -7.74
N ILE A 157 -0.76 -3.14 -6.67
CA ILE A 157 -0.50 -4.60 -6.74
C ILE A 157 -1.57 -5.29 -7.60
N GLY A 158 -2.85 -4.92 -7.45
CA GLY A 158 -3.94 -5.48 -8.24
C GLY A 158 -3.83 -5.13 -9.74
N LEU A 159 -3.39 -3.92 -10.07
CA LEU A 159 -3.06 -3.54 -11.44
C LEU A 159 -1.90 -4.38 -11.99
N TYR A 160 -0.88 -4.66 -11.17
CA TYR A 160 0.20 -5.54 -11.57
C TYR A 160 -0.28 -6.97 -11.84
N ALA A 161 -1.17 -7.50 -11.03
CA ALA A 161 -1.80 -8.80 -11.29
C ALA A 161 -2.55 -8.81 -12.63
N ARG A 162 -3.27 -7.73 -12.96
CA ARG A 162 -3.92 -7.57 -14.26
C ARG A 162 -2.92 -7.49 -15.41
N TYR A 163 -1.84 -6.74 -15.23
CA TYR A 163 -0.75 -6.69 -16.21
C TYR A 163 -0.18 -8.07 -16.49
N ARG A 164 0.05 -8.88 -15.46
CA ARG A 164 0.55 -10.26 -15.61
C ARG A 164 -0.42 -11.17 -16.37
N ALA A 165 -1.72 -10.99 -16.15
CA ALA A 165 -2.77 -11.78 -16.82
C ALA A 165 -2.97 -11.41 -18.30
N GLU A 166 -3.01 -10.11 -18.61
CA GLU A 166 -3.32 -9.58 -19.94
C GLU A 166 -2.39 -8.41 -20.33
N PRO A 167 -1.07 -8.67 -20.56
CA PRO A 167 -0.06 -7.61 -20.65
C PRO A 167 -0.30 -6.63 -21.80
N ASP A 168 -0.73 -7.09 -22.98
CA ASP A 168 -0.95 -6.22 -24.13
C ASP A 168 -2.17 -5.31 -23.94
N ARG A 169 -3.26 -5.87 -23.44
CA ARG A 169 -4.47 -5.12 -23.13
C ARG A 169 -4.21 -4.08 -22.05
N PHE A 170 -3.46 -4.46 -21.00
CA PHE A 170 -3.10 -3.55 -19.93
C PHE A 170 -2.25 -2.39 -20.43
N ARG A 171 -1.19 -2.66 -21.18
CA ARG A 171 -0.32 -1.63 -21.75
C ARG A 171 -1.07 -0.64 -22.62
N ALA A 172 -2.02 -1.13 -23.43
CA ALA A 172 -2.81 -0.27 -24.32
C ALA A 172 -3.70 0.76 -23.57
N GLY A 173 -4.05 0.52 -22.30
CA GLY A 173 -4.93 1.40 -21.53
C GLY A 173 -4.25 2.10 -20.35
N TYR A 174 -3.02 1.73 -19.99
CA TYR A 174 -2.41 2.20 -18.74
C TYR A 174 -2.11 3.70 -18.74
N ASP A 175 -1.61 4.25 -19.84
CA ASP A 175 -1.35 5.68 -19.97
C ASP A 175 -2.65 6.51 -19.93
N ASP A 176 -3.74 6.00 -20.50
CA ASP A 176 -5.05 6.63 -20.40
C ASP A 176 -5.57 6.61 -18.94
N LEU A 177 -5.38 5.52 -18.21
CA LEU A 177 -5.71 5.47 -16.79
C LEU A 177 -4.94 6.55 -16.01
N LEU A 178 -3.61 6.62 -16.16
CA LEU A 178 -2.77 7.58 -15.45
C LEU A 178 -3.13 9.03 -15.82
N SER A 179 -3.37 9.30 -17.10
CA SER A 179 -3.76 10.64 -17.56
C SER A 179 -5.14 11.06 -17.09
N SER A 180 -5.96 10.14 -16.63
CA SER A 180 -7.35 10.37 -16.22
C SER A 180 -7.58 10.42 -14.71
N THR A 181 -6.53 10.28 -13.88
CA THR A 181 -6.65 10.20 -12.42
C THR A 181 -7.26 11.43 -11.75
N GLY A 182 -7.23 12.58 -12.38
CA GLY A 182 -7.92 13.80 -11.92
C GLY A 182 -9.27 14.07 -12.61
N LEU A 183 -9.77 13.13 -13.44
CA LEU A 183 -10.99 13.32 -14.23
C LEU A 183 -12.18 12.49 -13.75
N ASP A 184 -11.92 11.46 -12.95
CA ASP A 184 -12.96 10.52 -12.51
C ASP A 184 -12.60 9.95 -11.14
N ASP A 185 -13.55 9.29 -10.48
CA ASP A 185 -13.29 8.61 -9.22
C ASP A 185 -12.57 7.26 -9.45
N ALA A 186 -12.02 6.71 -8.37
CA ALA A 186 -11.27 5.44 -8.44
C ALA A 186 -12.11 4.28 -9.01
N ALA A 187 -13.42 4.26 -8.76
CA ALA A 187 -14.30 3.21 -9.26
C ALA A 187 -14.54 3.33 -10.77
N GLY A 188 -14.76 4.55 -11.26
CA GLY A 188 -14.91 4.84 -12.69
C GLY A 188 -13.66 4.46 -13.47
N LEU A 189 -12.47 4.87 -12.97
CA LEU A 189 -11.19 4.56 -13.61
C LEU A 189 -10.88 3.06 -13.60
N ALA A 190 -11.05 2.38 -12.45
CA ALA A 190 -10.86 0.95 -12.34
C ALA A 190 -11.81 0.15 -13.27
N GLY A 191 -13.05 0.63 -13.41
CA GLY A 191 -14.06 0.04 -14.30
C GLY A 191 -13.63 -0.04 -15.77
N ARG A 192 -12.77 0.87 -16.23
CA ARG A 192 -12.21 0.84 -17.60
C ARG A 192 -11.36 -0.43 -17.85
N PHE A 193 -10.77 -0.98 -16.79
CA PHE A 193 -10.00 -2.23 -16.82
C PHE A 193 -10.81 -3.45 -16.40
N GLY A 194 -12.13 -3.31 -16.26
CA GLY A 194 -13.00 -4.37 -15.76
C GLY A 194 -12.76 -4.70 -14.28
N ILE A 195 -12.28 -3.74 -13.51
CA ILE A 195 -12.04 -3.86 -12.07
C ILE A 195 -13.20 -3.21 -11.32
N ASP A 196 -13.86 -3.97 -10.47
CA ASP A 196 -14.83 -3.44 -9.51
C ASP A 196 -14.16 -3.27 -8.14
N VAL A 197 -13.77 -2.04 -7.82
CA VAL A 197 -13.15 -1.71 -6.51
C VAL A 197 -14.13 -1.80 -5.33
N ARG A 198 -15.42 -2.00 -5.57
CA ARG A 198 -16.43 -2.27 -4.54
C ARG A 198 -16.56 -3.75 -4.23
N SER A 199 -16.00 -4.62 -5.09
CA SER A 199 -15.95 -6.07 -4.89
C SER A 199 -14.76 -6.47 -4.01
N THR A 200 -14.99 -7.40 -3.08
CA THR A 200 -13.91 -8.01 -2.28
C THR A 200 -12.98 -8.88 -3.12
N GLU A 201 -13.43 -9.36 -4.28
CA GLU A 201 -12.66 -10.23 -5.17
C GLU A 201 -11.37 -9.56 -5.67
N PHE A 202 -11.46 -8.31 -6.12
CA PHE A 202 -10.30 -7.55 -6.56
C PHE A 202 -9.25 -7.40 -5.43
N TRP A 203 -9.70 -7.00 -4.25
CA TRP A 203 -8.81 -6.81 -3.10
C TRP A 203 -8.20 -8.13 -2.61
N SER A 204 -8.97 -9.22 -2.66
CA SER A 204 -8.44 -10.56 -2.34
C SER A 204 -7.33 -10.96 -3.30
N SER A 205 -7.49 -10.71 -4.62
CA SER A 205 -6.44 -11.00 -5.60
C SER A 205 -5.16 -10.20 -5.35
N SER A 206 -5.26 -8.96 -4.90
CA SER A 206 -4.11 -8.15 -4.50
C SER A 206 -3.42 -8.72 -3.25
N LEU A 207 -4.20 -9.15 -2.26
CA LEU A 207 -3.68 -9.81 -1.06
C LEU A 207 -3.06 -11.17 -1.35
N ASP A 208 -3.53 -11.90 -2.37
CA ASP A 208 -2.94 -13.19 -2.77
C ASP A 208 -1.52 -13.03 -3.31
N VAL A 209 -1.18 -11.90 -3.94
CA VAL A 209 0.21 -11.57 -4.30
C VAL A 209 1.08 -11.47 -3.05
N LEU A 210 0.60 -10.79 -2.01
CA LEU A 210 1.34 -10.67 -0.74
C LEU A 210 1.45 -12.01 -0.02
N ARG A 211 0.38 -12.83 -0.02
CA ARG A 211 0.43 -14.19 0.54
C ARG A 211 1.48 -15.04 -0.13
N ALA A 212 1.56 -15.02 -1.46
CA ALA A 212 2.58 -15.76 -2.19
C ALA A 212 4.02 -15.32 -1.81
N ARG A 213 4.22 -14.04 -1.51
CA ARG A 213 5.51 -13.53 -1.00
C ARG A 213 5.81 -14.01 0.42
N ILE A 214 4.80 -14.06 1.29
CA ILE A 214 4.92 -14.62 2.64
C ILE A 214 5.28 -16.11 2.58
N ASP A 215 4.56 -16.89 1.77
CA ASP A 215 4.83 -18.32 1.59
C ASP A 215 6.27 -18.56 1.08
N ALA A 216 6.75 -17.74 0.15
CA ALA A 216 8.11 -17.78 -0.34
C ALA A 216 9.14 -17.43 0.75
N PHE A 217 8.86 -16.42 1.57
CA PHE A 217 9.71 -16.03 2.70
C PHE A 217 9.82 -17.17 3.74
N GLU A 218 8.68 -17.73 4.17
CA GLU A 218 8.64 -18.85 5.12
C GLU A 218 9.42 -20.06 4.61
N SER A 219 9.23 -20.42 3.34
CA SER A 219 9.98 -21.53 2.70
C SER A 219 11.49 -21.31 2.73
N LEU A 220 11.96 -20.08 2.53
CA LEU A 220 13.40 -19.76 2.60
C LEU A 220 13.93 -19.80 4.03
N VAL A 221 13.15 -19.33 5.02
CA VAL A 221 13.51 -19.40 6.44
C VAL A 221 13.65 -20.86 6.88
N ASP A 222 12.69 -21.71 6.52
CA ASP A 222 12.71 -23.14 6.87
C ASP A 222 13.93 -23.87 6.27
N THR A 223 14.36 -23.49 5.07
CA THR A 223 15.54 -24.08 4.43
C THR A 223 16.86 -23.54 5.00
N ALA A 224 16.88 -22.31 5.51
CA ALA A 224 18.07 -21.67 6.09
C ALA A 224 18.33 -22.08 7.55
N THR A 225 17.30 -22.58 8.25
CA THR A 225 17.41 -23.00 9.66
C THR A 225 17.63 -24.53 9.70
N PRO A 226 18.86 -25.02 9.97
CA PRO A 226 19.09 -26.44 10.17
C PRO A 226 18.28 -26.91 11.40
N ARG A 227 17.49 -27.98 11.24
CA ARG A 227 16.80 -28.64 12.35
C ARG A 227 17.79 -29.32 13.28
#